data_a043057063c9e03a17141df389874867
#
_entry.id   a043057063c9e03a17141df389874867
#
_cell.length_a   1.000
_cell.length_b   1.000
_cell.length_c   1.000
_cell.angle_alpha   90.00
_cell.angle_beta   90.00
_cell.angle_gamma   90.00
#
_symmetry.space_group_name_H-M   'P 1'
#
loop_
_entity.id
_entity.type
_entity.pdbx_description
1 polymer ?
#
loop_
_entity_poly.entity_id
_entity_poly.type
_entity_poly.pdbx_seq_one_letter_code
_entity_poly.pdbx_strand_id
1 'polypeptide(L)'
;MAASLLVLNGPNLNLLGTRDPDAYGTASLEAIEEAIDAAFPTVDFSFRQYNGEGALIDALHAAHEEDIDGIVFNPGGYTHTSVALRDAVDAIDPPTVEVHLSNVHAREDFRRTSRIAPVCVGQMSGFGAAGYHLAVRYLLERDE
;
A
#
# COMPACT_ATOMS: atom_id res chain seq x y z
N MET A 1 -24.15 1.02 -0.84
CA MET A 1 -23.20 0.02 -1.38
C MET A 1 -21.89 0.04 -0.63
N ALA A 2 -21.33 -1.11 -0.41
CA ALA A 2 -20.03 -1.20 0.26
C ALA A 2 -18.93 -0.63 -0.66
N ALA A 3 -17.98 0.09 -0.05
CA ALA A 3 -16.78 0.51 -0.76
C ALA A 3 -15.91 -0.71 -1.06
N SER A 4 -15.26 -0.71 -2.22
CA SER A 4 -14.29 -1.73 -2.61
C SER A 4 -12.89 -1.12 -2.61
N LEU A 5 -11.99 -1.72 -1.84
CA LEU A 5 -10.61 -1.25 -1.73
C LEU A 5 -9.62 -2.38 -2.02
N LEU A 6 -8.57 -2.03 -2.74
CA LEU A 6 -7.42 -2.92 -2.93
C LEU A 6 -6.32 -2.56 -1.95
N VAL A 7 -5.83 -3.53 -1.21
CA VAL A 7 -4.60 -3.40 -0.42
C VAL A 7 -3.52 -4.18 -1.17
N LEU A 8 -2.56 -3.46 -1.74
CA LEU A 8 -1.54 -4.03 -2.62
C LEU A 8 -0.17 -3.88 -1.97
N ASN A 9 0.50 -5.00 -1.80
CA ASN A 9 1.80 -5.09 -1.14
C ASN A 9 2.87 -5.58 -2.11
N GLY A 10 4.01 -4.93 -2.06
CA GLY A 10 5.16 -5.18 -2.93
C GLY A 10 6.14 -6.21 -2.41
N PRO A 11 7.39 -6.15 -2.94
CA PRO A 11 8.38 -7.20 -2.72
C PRO A 11 8.77 -7.36 -1.27
N ASN A 12 8.99 -8.60 -0.90
CA ASN A 12 9.49 -9.03 0.41
C ASN A 12 8.49 -8.87 1.56
N LEU A 13 7.31 -8.28 1.32
CA LEU A 13 6.30 -8.10 2.37
C LEU A 13 5.67 -9.42 2.79
N ASN A 14 5.75 -10.45 1.94
CA ASN A 14 5.38 -11.82 2.31
C ASN A 14 6.26 -12.39 3.43
N LEU A 15 7.43 -11.77 3.68
CA LEU A 15 8.36 -12.21 4.73
C LEU A 15 8.18 -11.45 6.06
N LEU A 16 7.15 -10.61 6.17
CA LEU A 16 6.87 -9.91 7.42
C LEU A 16 6.66 -10.90 8.55
N GLY A 17 7.15 -10.53 9.75
CA GLY A 17 7.18 -11.43 10.90
C GLY A 17 8.50 -12.20 11.02
N THR A 18 9.26 -12.33 9.93
CA THR A 18 10.56 -13.02 9.90
C THR A 18 11.72 -12.08 9.55
N ARG A 19 11.41 -10.88 9.03
CA ARG A 19 12.41 -9.85 8.71
C ARG A 19 12.72 -9.03 9.97
N ASP A 20 13.62 -8.07 9.81
CA ASP A 20 14.08 -7.14 10.84
C ASP A 20 12.89 -6.55 11.65
N PRO A 21 12.64 -7.02 12.88
CA PRO A 21 11.50 -6.56 13.68
C PRO A 21 11.62 -5.08 14.08
N ASP A 22 12.82 -4.54 14.17
CA ASP A 22 13.03 -3.13 14.54
C ASP A 22 12.52 -2.19 13.45
N ALA A 23 12.59 -2.61 12.18
CA ALA A 23 12.14 -1.81 11.05
C ALA A 23 10.66 -2.08 10.70
N TYR A 24 10.22 -3.34 10.79
CA TYR A 24 8.94 -3.77 10.19
C TYR A 24 7.93 -4.30 11.21
N GLY A 25 8.32 -4.47 12.49
CA GLY A 25 7.48 -5.09 13.50
C GLY A 25 7.49 -6.61 13.41
N THR A 26 6.69 -7.26 14.25
CA THR A 26 6.66 -8.72 14.39
C THR A 26 5.44 -9.39 13.78
N ALA A 27 4.43 -8.62 13.38
CA ALA A 27 3.22 -9.18 12.78
C ALA A 27 3.49 -9.65 11.35
N SER A 28 2.91 -10.79 10.98
CA SER A 28 2.94 -11.27 9.59
C SER A 28 2.02 -10.42 8.72
N LEU A 29 2.24 -10.45 7.41
CA LEU A 29 1.35 -9.78 6.47
C LEU A 29 -0.09 -10.29 6.62
N GLU A 30 -0.25 -11.59 6.77
CA GLU A 30 -1.56 -12.23 6.95
C GLU A 30 -2.29 -11.69 8.18
N ALA A 31 -1.57 -11.54 9.31
CA ALA A 31 -2.14 -10.97 10.53
C ALA A 31 -2.55 -9.51 10.33
N ILE A 32 -1.77 -8.74 9.60
CA ILE A 32 -2.09 -7.35 9.27
C ILE A 32 -3.36 -7.29 8.42
N GLU A 33 -3.47 -8.14 7.40
CA GLU A 33 -4.65 -8.19 6.53
C GLU A 33 -5.90 -8.58 7.30
N GLU A 34 -5.80 -9.56 8.17
CA GLU A 34 -6.92 -9.98 9.03
C GLU A 34 -7.40 -8.84 9.93
N ALA A 35 -6.46 -8.09 10.51
CA ALA A 35 -6.79 -6.95 11.38
C ALA A 35 -7.48 -5.82 10.60
N ILE A 36 -7.04 -5.54 9.38
CA ILE A 36 -7.66 -4.54 8.50
C ILE A 36 -9.11 -4.96 8.19
N ASP A 37 -9.28 -6.20 7.76
CA ASP A 37 -10.60 -6.72 7.38
C ASP A 37 -11.58 -6.67 8.57
N ALA A 38 -11.11 -7.04 9.75
CA ALA A 38 -11.92 -7.00 10.97
C ALA A 38 -12.28 -5.57 11.40
N ALA A 39 -11.37 -4.61 11.17
CA ALA A 39 -11.59 -3.22 11.58
C ALA A 39 -12.60 -2.48 10.69
N PHE A 40 -12.78 -2.93 9.46
CA PHE A 40 -13.68 -2.28 8.49
C PHE A 40 -14.63 -3.32 7.86
N PRO A 41 -15.57 -3.85 8.65
CA PRO A 41 -16.39 -5.00 8.22
C PRO A 41 -17.34 -4.72 7.06
N THR A 42 -17.58 -3.45 6.74
CA THR A 42 -18.46 -3.08 5.63
C THR A 42 -17.71 -2.86 4.32
N VAL A 43 -16.39 -2.90 4.34
CA VAL A 43 -15.55 -2.71 3.14
C VAL A 43 -15.31 -4.04 2.46
N ASP A 44 -15.43 -4.05 1.13
CA ASP A 44 -15.08 -5.19 0.30
C ASP A 44 -13.61 -5.07 -0.09
N PHE A 45 -12.74 -5.79 0.63
CA PHE A 45 -11.30 -5.75 0.39
C PHE A 45 -10.84 -6.81 -0.59
N SER A 46 -9.88 -6.43 -1.43
CA SER A 46 -9.00 -7.35 -2.12
C SER A 46 -7.60 -7.16 -1.55
N PHE A 47 -6.96 -8.23 -1.12
CA PHE A 47 -5.58 -8.21 -0.62
C PHE A 47 -4.70 -8.95 -1.61
N ARG A 48 -3.63 -8.29 -2.07
CA ARG A 48 -2.67 -8.89 -3.02
C ARG A 48 -1.25 -8.55 -2.60
N GLN A 49 -0.34 -9.47 -2.84
CA GLN A 49 1.10 -9.27 -2.61
C GLN A 49 1.86 -9.89 -3.78
N TYR A 50 2.78 -9.12 -4.36
CA TYR A 50 3.62 -9.58 -5.45
C TYR A 50 5.05 -9.06 -5.27
N ASN A 51 6.02 -9.87 -5.68
CA ASN A 51 7.42 -9.46 -5.66
C ASN A 51 7.86 -8.79 -6.97
N GLY A 52 7.18 -9.08 -8.06
CA GLY A 52 7.53 -8.58 -9.37
C GLY A 52 6.87 -7.25 -9.70
N GLU A 53 7.63 -6.37 -10.30
CA GLU A 53 7.15 -5.05 -10.72
C GLU A 53 5.99 -5.16 -11.72
N GLY A 54 6.12 -6.06 -12.69
CA GLY A 54 5.08 -6.28 -13.69
C GLY A 54 3.76 -6.77 -13.10
N ALA A 55 3.83 -7.68 -12.12
CA ALA A 55 2.63 -8.18 -11.45
C ALA A 55 1.94 -7.08 -10.66
N LEU A 56 2.70 -6.17 -10.04
CA LEU A 56 2.14 -5.02 -9.33
C LEU A 56 1.46 -4.05 -10.30
N ILE A 57 2.07 -3.81 -11.45
CA ILE A 57 1.46 -2.97 -12.50
C ILE A 57 0.15 -3.59 -12.98
N ASP A 58 0.13 -4.89 -13.24
CA ASP A 58 -1.08 -5.59 -13.67
C ASP A 58 -2.19 -5.50 -12.63
N ALA A 59 -1.84 -5.58 -11.35
CA ALA A 59 -2.82 -5.43 -10.26
C ALA A 59 -3.42 -4.02 -10.23
N LEU A 60 -2.61 -2.99 -10.45
CA LEU A 60 -3.09 -1.61 -10.53
C LEU A 60 -4.03 -1.42 -11.73
N HIS A 61 -3.66 -1.97 -12.88
CA HIS A 61 -4.52 -1.92 -14.08
C HIS A 61 -5.86 -2.64 -13.85
N ALA A 62 -5.81 -3.81 -13.20
CA ALA A 62 -7.03 -4.56 -12.88
C ALA A 62 -7.96 -3.76 -11.94
N ALA A 63 -7.40 -3.10 -10.94
CA ALA A 63 -8.17 -2.24 -10.03
C ALA A 63 -8.87 -1.11 -10.79
N HIS A 64 -8.20 -0.51 -11.77
CA HIS A 64 -8.77 0.51 -12.63
C HIS A 64 -9.93 -0.05 -13.46
N GLU A 65 -9.73 -1.20 -14.10
CA GLU A 65 -10.74 -1.84 -14.96
C GLU A 65 -11.97 -2.30 -14.17
N GLU A 66 -11.78 -2.69 -12.91
CA GLU A 66 -12.84 -3.16 -12.02
C GLU A 66 -13.53 -2.03 -11.25
N ASP A 67 -13.18 -0.78 -11.50
CA ASP A 67 -13.74 0.39 -10.82
C ASP A 67 -13.62 0.32 -9.30
N ILE A 68 -12.48 -0.14 -8.81
CA ILE A 68 -12.17 -0.17 -7.37
C ILE A 68 -12.18 1.26 -6.82
N ASP A 69 -12.75 1.46 -5.64
CA ASP A 69 -12.94 2.80 -5.08
C ASP A 69 -11.68 3.45 -4.54
N GLY A 70 -10.67 2.65 -4.19
CA GLY A 70 -9.40 3.18 -3.70
C GLY A 70 -8.36 2.09 -3.51
N ILE A 71 -7.11 2.51 -3.44
CA ILE A 71 -5.96 1.60 -3.32
C ILE A 71 -5.06 2.04 -2.17
N VAL A 72 -4.74 1.10 -1.29
CA VAL A 72 -3.66 1.25 -0.31
C VAL A 72 -2.47 0.47 -0.85
N PHE A 73 -1.40 1.18 -1.17
CA PHE A 73 -0.26 0.61 -1.87
C PHE A 73 1.02 0.74 -1.05
N ASN A 74 1.61 -0.41 -0.70
CA ASN A 74 2.94 -0.47 -0.13
C ASN A 74 3.88 -1.05 -1.19
N PRO A 75 4.62 -0.21 -1.93
CA PRO A 75 5.48 -0.69 -3.02
C PRO A 75 6.76 -1.37 -2.54
N GLY A 76 7.03 -1.32 -1.23
CA GLY A 76 8.30 -1.78 -0.70
C GLY A 76 9.45 -0.95 -1.25
N GLY A 77 10.58 -1.59 -1.53
CA GLY A 77 11.76 -0.90 -2.07
C GLY A 77 11.56 -0.29 -3.45
N TYR A 78 10.58 -0.74 -4.21
CA TYR A 78 10.30 -0.14 -5.53
C TYR A 78 9.91 1.34 -5.45
N THR A 79 9.46 1.80 -4.30
CA THR A 79 9.10 3.21 -4.14
C THR A 79 10.27 4.15 -4.45
N HIS A 80 11.49 3.67 -4.24
CA HIS A 80 12.70 4.49 -4.43
C HIS A 80 13.25 4.44 -5.85
N THR A 81 12.81 3.48 -6.67
CA THR A 81 13.45 3.17 -7.96
C THR A 81 12.49 3.07 -9.14
N SER A 82 11.22 2.72 -8.93
CA SER A 82 10.35 2.33 -10.04
C SER A 82 9.61 3.50 -10.66
N VAL A 83 10.10 3.96 -11.79
CA VAL A 83 9.36 4.91 -12.63
C VAL A 83 8.15 4.21 -13.26
N ALA A 84 8.25 2.92 -13.58
CA ALA A 84 7.16 2.17 -14.17
C ALA A 84 5.93 2.09 -13.24
N LEU A 85 6.15 1.86 -11.94
CA LEU A 85 5.06 1.86 -10.96
C LEU A 85 4.49 3.27 -10.76
N ARG A 86 5.34 4.30 -10.75
CA ARG A 86 4.87 5.68 -10.71
C ARG A 86 3.92 5.96 -11.86
N ASP A 87 4.30 5.57 -13.07
CA ASP A 87 3.49 5.80 -14.27
C ASP A 87 2.17 5.02 -14.22
N ALA A 88 2.21 3.80 -13.67
CA ALA A 88 1.00 2.99 -13.52
C ALA A 88 0.00 3.65 -12.56
N VAL A 89 0.47 4.14 -11.42
CA VAL A 89 -0.39 4.84 -10.46
C VAL A 89 -0.96 6.12 -11.06
N ASP A 90 -0.13 6.87 -11.79
CA ASP A 90 -0.55 8.12 -12.42
C ASP A 90 -1.61 7.90 -13.50
N ALA A 91 -1.61 6.75 -14.14
CA ALA A 91 -2.49 6.45 -15.28
C ALA A 91 -3.88 5.97 -14.87
N ILE A 92 -4.08 5.54 -13.63
CA ILE A 92 -5.34 4.93 -13.18
C ILE A 92 -6.22 5.91 -12.42
N ASP A 93 -7.54 5.66 -12.42
CA ASP A 93 -8.50 6.53 -11.75
C ASP A 93 -8.61 6.34 -10.23
N PRO A 94 -8.52 5.11 -9.67
CA PRO A 94 -8.69 4.97 -8.23
C PRO A 94 -7.66 5.77 -7.45
N PRO A 95 -8.09 6.56 -6.44
CA PRO A 95 -7.15 7.26 -5.57
C PRO A 95 -6.27 6.26 -4.83
N THR A 96 -4.98 6.54 -4.80
CA THR A 96 -3.97 5.65 -4.22
C THR A 96 -3.25 6.34 -3.08
N VAL A 97 -3.17 5.68 -1.91
CA VAL A 97 -2.36 6.12 -0.78
C VAL A 97 -1.15 5.19 -0.68
N GLU A 98 0.03 5.77 -0.65
CA GLU A 98 1.27 5.03 -0.44
C GLU A 98 1.48 4.82 1.06
N VAL A 99 1.82 3.59 1.48
CA VAL A 99 2.04 3.24 2.89
C VAL A 99 3.38 2.53 3.05
N HIS A 100 4.12 2.87 4.08
CA HIS A 100 5.32 2.18 4.53
C HIS A 100 5.21 1.90 6.02
N LEU A 101 5.57 0.68 6.43
CA LEU A 101 5.57 0.28 7.84
C LEU A 101 6.65 1.01 8.62
N SER A 102 7.87 1.04 8.07
CA SER A 102 9.00 1.71 8.69
C SER A 102 8.98 3.22 8.43
N ASN A 103 9.66 3.97 9.29
CA ASN A 103 9.93 5.37 9.01
C ASN A 103 11.09 5.44 8.02
N VAL A 104 10.78 5.64 6.74
CA VAL A 104 11.77 5.65 5.66
C VAL A 104 12.81 6.76 5.84
N HIS A 105 12.46 7.84 6.54
CA HIS A 105 13.36 8.97 6.79
C HIS A 105 14.40 8.67 7.88
N ALA A 106 14.21 7.61 8.66
CA ALA A 106 15.14 7.18 9.70
C ALA A 106 16.07 6.07 9.24
N ARG A 107 16.05 5.73 7.95
CA ARG A 107 16.85 4.65 7.37
C ARG A 107 17.90 5.24 6.41
N GLU A 108 18.37 4.44 5.46
CA GLU A 108 19.39 4.88 4.49
C GLU A 108 18.88 6.05 3.65
N ASP A 109 19.78 6.93 3.24
CA ASP A 109 19.43 8.18 2.53
C ASP A 109 18.58 7.94 1.27
N PHE A 110 18.84 6.85 0.52
CA PHE A 110 18.08 6.57 -0.70
C PHE A 110 16.59 6.31 -0.44
N ARG A 111 16.21 5.97 0.81
CA ARG A 111 14.82 5.71 1.19
C ARG A 111 14.01 6.97 1.44
N ARG A 112 14.65 8.13 1.45
CA ARG A 112 13.99 9.41 1.70
C ARG A 112 13.23 9.94 0.49
N THR A 113 13.53 9.40 -0.70
CA THR A 113 12.86 9.80 -1.93
C THR A 113 11.89 8.71 -2.37
N SER A 114 10.62 9.07 -2.54
CA SER A 114 9.63 8.22 -3.19
C SER A 114 9.36 8.74 -4.59
N ARG A 115 9.47 7.86 -5.56
CA ARG A 115 9.11 8.18 -6.95
C ARG A 115 7.60 8.09 -7.18
N ILE A 116 6.90 7.41 -6.25
CA ILE A 116 5.47 7.11 -6.37
C ILE A 116 4.61 8.12 -5.62
N ALA A 117 5.09 8.61 -4.47
CA ALA A 117 4.34 9.54 -3.64
C ALA A 117 3.78 10.75 -4.40
N PRO A 118 4.53 11.37 -5.34
CA PRO A 118 4.00 12.55 -6.06
C PRO A 118 2.75 12.29 -6.89
N VAL A 119 2.46 11.04 -7.25
CA VAL A 119 1.27 10.68 -8.04
C VAL A 119 0.18 10.02 -7.18
N CYS A 120 0.43 9.85 -5.89
CA CYS A 120 -0.55 9.38 -4.93
C CYS A 120 -1.30 10.56 -4.32
N VAL A 121 -2.47 10.31 -3.70
CA VAL A 121 -3.19 11.34 -2.97
C VAL A 121 -2.51 11.68 -1.64
N GLY A 122 -1.67 10.79 -1.12
CA GLY A 122 -0.87 11.01 0.09
C GLY A 122 0.03 9.84 0.37
N GLN A 123 0.91 10.01 1.38
CA GLN A 123 1.84 8.97 1.83
C GLN A 123 1.82 8.90 3.35
N MET A 124 1.85 7.68 3.89
CA MET A 124 2.00 7.43 5.33
C MET A 124 3.23 6.55 5.55
N SER A 125 4.06 6.92 6.52
CA SER A 125 5.33 6.26 6.77
C SER A 125 5.63 6.26 8.27
N GLY A 126 6.08 5.11 8.81
CA GLY A 126 6.60 5.04 10.15
C GLY A 126 5.61 4.65 11.24
N PHE A 127 4.38 4.34 10.91
CA PHE A 127 3.35 4.00 11.89
C PHE A 127 3.09 2.49 12.02
N GLY A 128 4.00 1.67 11.48
CA GLY A 128 3.79 0.22 11.47
C GLY A 128 2.50 -0.15 10.75
N ALA A 129 1.84 -1.20 11.20
CA ALA A 129 0.59 -1.67 10.61
C ALA A 129 -0.54 -0.64 10.71
N ALA A 130 -0.50 0.26 11.71
CA ALA A 130 -1.52 1.30 11.85
C ALA A 130 -1.62 2.20 10.61
N GLY A 131 -0.53 2.35 9.84
CA GLY A 131 -0.56 3.12 8.60
C GLY A 131 -1.57 2.61 7.59
N TYR A 132 -1.77 1.30 7.50
CA TYR A 132 -2.79 0.72 6.63
C TYR A 132 -4.19 1.14 7.07
N HIS A 133 -4.47 1.08 8.37
CA HIS A 133 -5.78 1.47 8.92
C HIS A 133 -6.07 2.95 8.67
N LEU A 134 -5.06 3.79 8.84
CA LEU A 134 -5.19 5.24 8.59
C LEU A 134 -5.45 5.52 7.12
N ALA A 135 -4.77 4.82 6.22
CA ALA A 135 -4.97 4.96 4.78
C ALA A 135 -6.39 4.56 4.37
N VAL A 136 -6.88 3.43 4.89
CA VAL A 136 -8.25 2.99 4.62
C VAL A 136 -9.26 4.04 5.10
N ARG A 137 -9.09 4.53 6.32
CA ARG A 137 -9.98 5.56 6.88
C ARG A 137 -9.99 6.82 6.02
N TYR A 138 -8.81 7.27 5.58
CA TYR A 138 -8.71 8.43 4.70
C TYR A 138 -9.51 8.21 3.41
N LEU A 139 -9.32 7.04 2.77
CA LEU A 139 -10.01 6.74 1.51
C LEU A 139 -11.53 6.68 1.67
N LEU A 140 -12.02 6.20 2.81
CA LEU A 140 -13.45 6.13 3.08
C LEU A 140 -14.07 7.52 3.34
N GLU A 141 -13.30 8.46 3.83
CA GLU A 141 -13.79 9.77 4.26
C GLU A 141 -13.47 10.93 3.30
N ARG A 142 -12.63 10.70 2.29
CA ARG A 142 -12.08 11.78 1.47
C ARG A 142 -13.09 12.55 0.61
N ASP A 143 -14.21 11.96 0.34
CA ASP A 143 -15.25 12.58 -0.51
C ASP A 143 -16.36 13.27 0.29
N GLU A 144 -16.16 13.40 1.60
CA GLU A 144 -17.11 14.07 2.48
C GLU A 144 -16.90 15.57 2.58
#